data_bd7be7959c688010da41d623aa262986
#
_entry.id   bd7be7959c688010da41d623aa262986
#
_cell.length_a   1.000
_cell.length_b   1.000
_cell.length_c   1.000
_cell.angle_alpha   90.00
_cell.angle_beta   90.00
_cell.angle_gamma   90.00
#
_symmetry.space_group_name_H-M   'P 1'
#
loop_
_entity.id
_entity.type
_entity.pdbx_description
1 polymer ?
#
loop_
_entity_poly.entity_id
_entity_poly.type
_entity_poly.pdbx_seq_one_letter_code
_entity_poly.pdbx_strand_id
1 'polypeptide(L)'
;LDRGGLFKNEQIAIAPISSTPGGSVETDPLLSKDIRFLFQPNSATLDQSNSENLRNLEAIKQLLTVSPGSTILLRGHVDNSMVEEFRKRGGEAFVRQMALKAVELSRDRAAEIQKLMVQKHGISAKRIEIVGRGWDEPGGPDPDQNRRVEVQWFTLE
;
A
#
# COMPACT_ATOMS: atom_id res chain seq x y z
N LEU A 1 -16.46 4.93 -0.51
CA LEU A 1 -15.68 4.75 -1.69
C LEU A 1 -15.33 3.31 -1.89
N ASP A 2 -14.74 2.69 -0.91
CA ASP A 2 -14.31 1.32 -1.00
C ASP A 2 -15.44 0.40 -0.79
N ARG A 3 -15.78 -0.38 -1.80
CA ARG A 3 -16.79 -1.32 -1.65
C ARG A 3 -16.33 -2.59 -2.19
N GLY A 4 -16.46 -3.35 -2.48
CA GLY A 4 -15.95 -4.46 -3.01
C GLY A 4 -15.53 -4.19 -4.36
N GLY A 5 -14.45 -4.50 -4.77
CA GLY A 5 -13.96 -4.36 -6.07
C GLY A 5 -13.88 -5.65 -6.75
N LEU A 6 -13.32 -5.70 -7.86
CA LEU A 6 -13.25 -6.84 -8.56
C LEU A 6 -11.90 -7.31 -8.80
N PHE A 7 -10.89 -6.80 -8.20
CA PHE A 7 -9.58 -7.16 -8.57
C PHE A 7 -8.86 -7.83 -7.48
N LYS A 8 -8.10 -8.85 -7.79
CA LYS A 8 -7.24 -9.42 -6.91
C LYS A 8 -5.91 -8.93 -7.19
N ASN A 9 -5.22 -8.54 -6.22
CA ASN A 9 -3.95 -7.99 -6.37
C ASN A 9 -2.90 -9.03 -6.50
N GLU A 10 -2.13 -9.05 -7.56
CA GLU A 10 -1.11 -9.88 -7.58
C GLU A 10 0.18 -9.32 -7.86
N GLN A 11 0.25 -8.19 -8.35
CA GLN A 11 1.44 -7.61 -8.59
C GLN A 11 1.76 -6.69 -7.63
N ILE A 12 2.49 -6.86 -6.80
CA ILE A 12 2.71 -6.04 -5.72
C ILE A 12 3.79 -5.09 -5.90
N ALA A 13 3.73 -4.02 -5.21
CA ALA A 13 4.71 -3.00 -5.28
C ALA A 13 6.09 -3.45 -4.94
N ILE A 14 6.20 -4.54 -4.31
CA ILE A 14 7.49 -5.05 -3.99
C ILE A 14 8.24 -5.54 -5.20
N ALA A 15 7.51 -5.93 -6.21
CA ALA A 15 8.16 -6.47 -7.36
C ALA A 15 9.27 -5.62 -7.93
N PRO A 16 9.11 -4.33 -8.06
CA PRO A 16 10.17 -3.54 -8.62
C PRO A 16 11.45 -3.54 -7.82
N ILE A 17 11.36 -3.89 -6.59
CA ILE A 17 12.55 -3.89 -5.78
C ILE A 17 13.53 -4.89 -6.29
N SER A 18 13.04 -5.93 -6.89
CA SER A 18 13.91 -6.95 -7.36
C SER A 18 14.82 -6.48 -8.47
N SER A 19 14.61 -5.30 -8.97
CA SER A 19 15.49 -4.79 -9.98
C SER A 19 16.82 -4.36 -9.39
N THR A 20 16.97 -4.40 -8.11
CA THR A 20 18.21 -4.02 -7.47
C THR A 20 19.33 -4.90 -7.98
N PRO A 21 20.37 -4.30 -8.51
CA PRO A 21 21.40 -5.09 -9.15
C PRO A 21 22.08 -6.09 -8.25
N GLY A 22 22.16 -5.82 -7.01
CA GLY A 22 22.82 -6.74 -6.13
C GLY A 22 22.11 -8.05 -6.00
N GLY A 23 20.89 -8.10 -6.42
CA GLY A 23 20.17 -9.32 -6.36
C GLY A 23 19.81 -9.77 -4.98
N SER A 24 20.14 -9.02 -3.97
CA SER A 24 19.83 -9.46 -2.63
C SER A 24 18.34 -9.51 -2.40
N VAL A 25 17.60 -8.68 -3.10
CA VAL A 25 16.17 -8.67 -2.92
C VAL A 25 15.56 -9.96 -3.41
N GLU A 26 16.05 -10.47 -4.51
CA GLU A 26 15.48 -11.66 -5.04
C GLU A 26 15.76 -12.86 -4.18
N THR A 27 16.78 -12.82 -3.38
CA THR A 27 17.12 -13.98 -2.56
C THR A 27 16.38 -13.99 -1.25
N ASP A 28 15.68 -12.91 -0.91
CA ASP A 28 14.96 -12.87 0.35
C ASP A 28 13.46 -13.00 0.04
N PRO A 29 12.84 -14.10 0.44
CA PRO A 29 11.43 -14.31 0.14
C PRO A 29 10.53 -13.21 0.65
N LEU A 30 10.88 -12.58 1.76
CA LEU A 30 10.04 -11.52 2.27
C LEU A 30 10.10 -10.30 1.37
N LEU A 31 11.23 -10.04 0.74
CA LEU A 31 11.36 -8.88 -0.11
C LEU A 31 10.65 -9.07 -1.42
N SER A 32 10.59 -10.30 -1.90
CA SER A 32 9.96 -10.53 -3.18
C SER A 32 8.50 -10.92 -3.04
N LYS A 33 7.98 -11.00 -1.81
CA LYS A 33 6.60 -11.34 -1.62
C LYS A 33 5.80 -10.13 -1.34
N ASP A 34 4.55 -10.35 -1.19
CA ASP A 34 3.60 -9.31 -0.99
C ASP A 34 3.62 -8.84 0.43
N ILE A 35 4.46 -7.92 0.76
CA ILE A 35 4.30 -7.23 2.03
C ILE A 35 3.28 -6.16 1.77
N ARG A 36 2.08 -6.41 2.21
CA ARG A 36 1.00 -5.47 1.97
C ARG A 36 0.04 -5.50 3.15
N PHE A 37 -0.71 -4.43 3.28
CA PHE A 37 -1.66 -4.28 4.36
C PHE A 37 -3.03 -4.06 3.75
N LEU A 38 -4.03 -4.75 4.26
CA LEU A 38 -5.40 -4.63 3.76
C LEU A 38 -6.24 -3.82 4.72
N PHE A 39 -7.22 -3.10 4.18
CA PHE A 39 -8.04 -2.20 4.98
C PHE A 39 -9.51 -2.47 4.73
N GLN A 40 -10.32 -2.18 5.73
CA GLN A 40 -11.76 -2.24 5.59
C GLN A 40 -12.26 -1.09 4.73
N PRO A 41 -13.46 -1.21 4.17
CA PRO A 41 -14.02 -0.12 3.37
C PRO A 41 -14.04 1.18 4.14
N ASN A 42 -13.68 2.25 3.45
CA ASN A 42 -13.70 3.61 3.99
C ASN A 42 -12.85 3.83 5.23
N SER A 43 -11.89 2.95 5.48
CA SER A 43 -11.07 3.05 6.68
C SER A 43 -9.59 3.15 6.32
N ALA A 44 -8.88 3.98 7.05
CA ALA A 44 -7.43 4.05 6.99
C ALA A 44 -6.82 3.63 8.32
N THR A 45 -7.55 2.86 9.11
CA THR A 45 -7.05 2.35 10.38
C THR A 45 -6.60 0.90 10.19
N LEU A 46 -5.38 0.61 10.57
CA LEU A 46 -4.86 -0.75 10.44
C LEU A 46 -5.28 -1.56 11.65
N ASP A 47 -5.70 -2.80 11.40
CA ASP A 47 -6.02 -3.72 12.48
C ASP A 47 -4.73 -4.22 13.11
N GLN A 48 -4.38 -3.68 14.25
CA GLN A 48 -3.15 -4.02 14.92
C GLN A 48 -3.24 -5.29 15.75
N SER A 49 -4.39 -5.92 15.78
CA SER A 49 -4.51 -7.23 16.42
C SER A 49 -4.31 -8.36 15.40
N ASN A 50 -4.24 -8.03 14.13
CA ASN A 50 -4.07 -9.02 13.09
C ASN A 50 -2.59 -9.43 13.03
N SER A 51 -2.35 -10.73 13.16
CA SER A 51 -0.97 -11.21 13.25
C SER A 51 -0.18 -11.01 11.96
N GLU A 52 -0.85 -11.07 10.83
CA GLU A 52 -0.15 -10.84 9.58
C GLU A 52 0.27 -9.39 9.43
N ASN A 53 -0.58 -8.45 9.86
CA ASN A 53 -0.20 -7.06 9.84
C ASN A 53 1.00 -6.81 10.74
N LEU A 54 1.01 -7.41 11.91
CA LEU A 54 2.13 -7.25 12.83
C LEU A 54 3.41 -7.84 12.25
N ARG A 55 3.31 -8.99 11.60
CA ARG A 55 4.46 -9.59 10.96
C ARG A 55 4.98 -8.72 9.82
N ASN A 56 4.07 -8.11 9.06
CA ASN A 56 4.47 -7.27 7.95
C ASN A 56 5.14 -6.00 8.42
N LEU A 57 4.66 -5.40 9.51
CA LEU A 57 5.34 -4.25 10.08
C LEU A 57 6.75 -4.63 10.55
N GLU A 58 6.87 -5.79 11.17
CA GLU A 58 8.18 -6.25 11.62
C GLU A 58 9.09 -6.55 10.45
N ALA A 59 8.56 -7.09 9.37
CA ALA A 59 9.36 -7.37 8.18
C ALA A 59 9.94 -6.07 7.60
N ILE A 60 9.15 -5.00 7.55
CA ILE A 60 9.64 -3.73 7.07
C ILE A 60 10.74 -3.21 7.98
N LYS A 61 10.54 -3.33 9.28
CA LYS A 61 11.56 -2.89 10.22
C LYS A 61 12.86 -3.63 9.98
N GLN A 62 12.78 -4.94 9.74
CA GLN A 62 13.98 -5.73 9.49
C GLN A 62 14.69 -5.27 8.22
N LEU A 63 13.94 -5.03 7.15
CA LEU A 63 14.53 -4.56 5.91
C LEU A 63 15.30 -3.27 6.13
N LEU A 64 14.69 -2.34 6.82
CA LEU A 64 15.31 -1.03 7.04
C LEU A 64 16.47 -1.10 8.02
N THR A 65 16.44 -2.08 8.90
CA THR A 65 17.52 -2.24 9.88
C THR A 65 18.75 -2.86 9.25
N VAL A 66 18.57 -3.89 8.41
CA VAL A 66 19.73 -4.56 7.82
C VAL A 66 20.34 -3.76 6.69
N SER A 67 19.65 -2.75 6.20
CA SER A 67 20.15 -1.92 5.12
C SER A 67 19.98 -0.46 5.51
N PRO A 68 20.89 0.11 6.29
CA PRO A 68 20.66 1.46 6.85
C PRO A 68 20.47 2.58 5.84
N GLY A 69 20.98 2.41 4.63
CA GLY A 69 20.77 3.43 3.61
C GLY A 69 19.51 3.25 2.78
N SER A 70 18.74 2.21 3.07
CA SER A 70 17.57 1.94 2.24
C SER A 70 16.37 2.78 2.66
N THR A 71 15.42 2.90 1.75
CA THR A 71 14.17 3.61 1.99
C THR A 71 13.03 2.77 1.45
N ILE A 72 11.82 3.09 1.85
CA ILE A 72 10.63 2.45 1.28
C ILE A 72 9.66 3.49 0.78
N LEU A 73 8.86 3.08 -0.19
CA LEU A 73 7.73 3.84 -0.66
C LEU A 73 6.48 3.03 -0.34
N LEU A 74 5.55 3.65 0.35
CA LEU A 74 4.27 3.03 0.68
C LEU A 74 3.23 3.58 -0.29
N ARG A 75 2.62 2.69 -1.07
CA ARG A 75 1.68 3.08 -2.10
C ARG A 75 0.30 2.64 -1.67
N GLY A 76 -0.58 3.58 -1.38
CA GLY A 76 -1.93 3.29 -0.93
C GLY A 76 -2.91 3.23 -2.08
N HIS A 77 -3.94 2.41 -1.92
CA HIS A 77 -4.94 2.18 -2.95
C HIS A 77 -6.34 2.07 -2.36
N VAL A 78 -7.34 2.35 -3.20
CA VAL A 78 -8.74 2.11 -2.89
C VAL A 78 -9.30 1.27 -4.00
N ASP A 79 -10.36 0.51 -3.72
CA ASP A 79 -10.97 -0.30 -4.77
C ASP A 79 -11.86 0.58 -5.67
N ASN A 80 -12.11 0.10 -6.85
CA ASN A 80 -12.84 0.86 -7.86
C ASN A 80 -14.29 0.40 -8.04
N SER A 81 -14.82 -0.33 -7.08
CA SER A 81 -16.11 -0.97 -7.25
C SER A 81 -17.29 0.01 -7.34
N MET A 82 -17.11 1.23 -6.86
CA MET A 82 -18.20 2.21 -6.87
C MET A 82 -18.16 3.17 -8.04
N VAL A 83 -17.17 3.06 -8.92
CA VAL A 83 -17.01 4.06 -9.98
C VAL A 83 -18.24 4.14 -10.87
N GLU A 84 -18.82 3.00 -11.30
CA GLU A 84 -19.99 3.03 -12.15
C GLU A 84 -21.20 3.58 -11.43
N GLU A 85 -21.32 3.30 -10.15
CA GLU A 85 -22.42 3.86 -9.38
C GLU A 85 -22.30 5.38 -9.28
N PHE A 86 -21.09 5.89 -9.09
CA PHE A 86 -20.86 7.33 -9.07
C PHE A 86 -21.19 7.94 -10.42
N ARG A 87 -20.86 7.25 -11.50
CA ARG A 87 -21.15 7.77 -12.84
C ARG A 87 -22.64 7.86 -13.06
N LYS A 88 -23.38 6.87 -12.56
CA LYS A 88 -24.84 6.91 -12.67
C LYS A 88 -25.45 8.02 -11.85
N ARG A 89 -24.86 8.34 -10.72
CA ARG A 89 -25.43 9.36 -9.85
C ARG A 89 -25.16 10.77 -10.32
N GLY A 90 -23.98 11.03 -10.85
CA GLY A 90 -23.62 12.41 -11.15
C GLY A 90 -22.72 12.57 -12.35
N GLY A 91 -22.57 11.55 -13.16
CA GLY A 91 -21.80 11.63 -14.40
C GLY A 91 -20.32 11.71 -14.13
N GLU A 92 -19.57 12.07 -15.17
CA GLU A 92 -18.12 12.12 -15.07
C GLU A 92 -17.62 13.16 -14.08
N ALA A 93 -18.38 14.23 -13.89
CA ALA A 93 -17.97 15.26 -12.94
C ALA A 93 -17.97 14.69 -11.52
N PHE A 94 -18.97 13.87 -11.19
CA PHE A 94 -19.02 13.26 -9.88
C PHE A 94 -17.96 12.20 -9.72
N VAL A 95 -17.66 11.45 -10.79
CA VAL A 95 -16.58 10.48 -10.75
C VAL A 95 -15.26 11.18 -10.44
N ARG A 96 -14.99 12.31 -11.09
CA ARG A 96 -13.75 13.04 -10.82
C ARG A 96 -13.68 13.55 -9.40
N GLN A 97 -14.82 14.01 -8.88
CA GLN A 97 -14.88 14.49 -7.51
C GLN A 97 -14.58 13.35 -6.52
N MET A 98 -15.16 12.20 -6.77
CA MET A 98 -14.93 11.05 -5.89
C MET A 98 -13.53 10.47 -6.07
N ALA A 99 -12.94 10.63 -7.25
CA ALA A 99 -11.58 10.18 -7.47
C ALA A 99 -10.59 10.94 -6.58
N LEU A 100 -10.83 12.23 -6.36
CA LEU A 100 -10.00 13.01 -5.45
C LEU A 100 -10.10 12.49 -4.02
N LYS A 101 -11.32 12.13 -3.61
CA LYS A 101 -11.50 11.56 -2.27
C LYS A 101 -10.83 10.19 -2.18
N ALA A 102 -10.83 9.44 -3.25
CA ALA A 102 -10.15 8.15 -3.27
C ALA A 102 -8.63 8.33 -3.11
N VAL A 103 -8.07 9.36 -3.73
CA VAL A 103 -6.66 9.64 -3.56
C VAL A 103 -6.37 9.99 -2.10
N GLU A 104 -7.22 10.80 -1.49
CA GLU A 104 -7.02 11.13 -0.08
C GLU A 104 -7.07 9.91 0.82
N LEU A 105 -8.06 9.05 0.64
CA LEU A 105 -8.18 7.85 1.46
C LEU A 105 -6.98 6.94 1.25
N SER A 106 -6.55 6.78 0.00
CA SER A 106 -5.41 5.91 -0.26
C SER A 106 -4.13 6.47 0.36
N ARG A 107 -3.96 7.79 0.33
CA ARG A 107 -2.80 8.41 0.95
C ARG A 107 -2.87 8.25 2.47
N ASP A 108 -4.05 8.37 3.06
CA ASP A 108 -4.21 8.21 4.49
C ASP A 108 -3.87 6.78 4.93
N ARG A 109 -4.16 5.80 4.09
CA ARG A 109 -3.78 4.41 4.38
C ARG A 109 -2.27 4.26 4.40
N ALA A 110 -1.58 4.86 3.44
CA ALA A 110 -0.13 4.81 3.44
C ALA A 110 0.44 5.56 4.64
N ALA A 111 -0.17 6.70 5.00
CA ALA A 111 0.28 7.48 6.14
C ALA A 111 0.10 6.72 7.45
N GLU A 112 -0.92 5.88 7.53
CA GLU A 112 -1.13 5.08 8.74
C GLU A 112 0.04 4.12 8.94
N ILE A 113 0.50 3.46 7.88
CA ILE A 113 1.62 2.55 7.99
C ILE A 113 2.89 3.32 8.35
N GLN A 114 3.11 4.48 7.72
CA GLN A 114 4.26 5.31 8.07
C GLN A 114 4.24 5.68 9.55
N LYS A 115 3.08 6.11 10.03
CA LYS A 115 2.94 6.50 11.43
C LYS A 115 3.30 5.36 12.36
N LEU A 116 2.83 4.16 12.07
CA LEU A 116 3.11 3.00 12.90
C LEU A 116 4.60 2.64 12.88
N MET A 117 5.24 2.76 11.71
CA MET A 117 6.66 2.48 11.63
C MET A 117 7.46 3.49 12.44
N VAL A 118 7.06 4.75 12.40
CA VAL A 118 7.77 5.77 13.15
C VAL A 118 7.52 5.61 14.65
N GLN A 119 6.25 5.45 15.03
CA GLN A 119 5.90 5.46 16.44
C GLN A 119 6.21 4.16 17.17
N LYS A 120 5.99 3.05 16.50
CA LYS A 120 6.18 1.76 17.17
C LYS A 120 7.55 1.17 16.94
N HIS A 121 8.14 1.42 15.81
CA HIS A 121 9.39 0.78 15.45
C HIS A 121 10.57 1.72 15.37
N GLY A 122 10.34 3.00 15.63
CA GLY A 122 11.44 3.96 15.71
C GLY A 122 12.13 4.28 14.40
N ILE A 123 11.47 4.03 13.28
CA ILE A 123 12.06 4.29 11.98
C ILE A 123 11.91 5.78 11.66
N SER A 124 12.95 6.38 11.10
CA SER A 124 12.88 7.78 10.72
C SER A 124 11.87 7.98 9.60
N ALA A 125 11.04 9.00 9.72
CA ALA A 125 10.07 9.31 8.69
C ALA A 125 10.75 9.65 7.36
N LYS A 126 11.99 10.10 7.40
CA LYS A 126 12.72 10.44 6.18
C LYS A 126 13.03 9.22 5.33
N ARG A 127 12.94 8.04 5.89
CA ARG A 127 13.19 6.81 5.16
C ARG A 127 11.93 6.21 4.57
N ILE A 128 10.78 6.86 4.76
CA ILE A 128 9.50 6.31 4.35
C ILE A 128 8.77 7.37 3.55
N GLU A 129 8.55 7.09 2.26
CA GLU A 129 7.75 7.97 1.42
C GLU A 129 6.38 7.36 1.25
N ILE A 130 5.38 8.19 1.09
CA ILE A 130 4.02 7.71 0.89
C ILE A 130 3.41 8.34 -0.34
N VAL A 131 2.53 7.60 -1.00
CA VAL A 131 1.80 8.12 -2.14
C VAL A 131 0.41 7.47 -2.15
N GLY A 132 -0.60 8.24 -2.52
CA GLY A 132 -1.94 7.74 -2.69
C GLY A 132 -2.26 7.62 -4.16
N ARG A 133 -2.66 6.44 -4.60
CA ARG A 133 -2.96 6.18 -6.01
C ARG A 133 -4.45 6.12 -6.30
N GLY A 134 -5.28 6.29 -5.27
CA GLY A 134 -6.71 6.20 -5.46
C GLY A 134 -7.12 4.85 -5.98
N TRP A 135 -7.99 4.82 -6.96
CA TRP A 135 -8.43 3.56 -7.55
C TRP A 135 -7.80 3.30 -8.92
N ASP A 136 -6.72 4.02 -9.26
CA ASP A 136 -6.17 3.95 -10.60
C ASP A 136 -5.36 2.69 -10.89
N GLU A 137 -4.96 1.97 -9.86
CA GLU A 137 -4.08 0.81 -10.04
C GLU A 137 -4.65 -0.43 -9.37
N PRO A 138 -5.71 -0.99 -9.92
CA PRO A 138 -6.26 -2.21 -9.33
C PRO A 138 -5.31 -3.38 -9.52
N GLY A 139 -5.24 -4.22 -8.52
CA GLY A 139 -4.35 -5.36 -8.58
C GLY A 139 -5.01 -6.64 -9.03
N GLY A 140 -6.33 -6.67 -9.14
CA GLY A 140 -7.03 -7.87 -9.53
C GLY A 140 -8.52 -7.71 -9.29
N PRO A 141 -9.29 -8.80 -9.42
CA PRO A 141 -10.76 -8.70 -9.36
C PRO A 141 -11.37 -8.63 -7.97
N ASP A 142 -10.62 -8.96 -6.94
CA ASP A 142 -11.18 -8.99 -5.60
C ASP A 142 -11.11 -7.62 -4.94
N PRO A 143 -12.24 -7.01 -4.59
CA PRO A 143 -12.20 -5.68 -3.97
C PRO A 143 -11.45 -5.64 -2.67
N ASP A 144 -11.55 -6.72 -1.90
CA ASP A 144 -10.87 -6.72 -0.61
C ASP A 144 -9.37 -6.64 -0.79
N GLN A 145 -8.84 -7.11 -1.91
CA GLN A 145 -7.42 -7.05 -2.18
C GLN A 145 -7.00 -5.71 -2.75
N ASN A 146 -7.95 -4.87 -3.12
CA ASN A 146 -7.62 -3.56 -3.68
C ASN A 146 -7.64 -2.43 -2.65
N ARG A 147 -8.13 -2.68 -1.45
CA ARG A 147 -8.05 -1.75 -0.35
C ARG A 147 -6.75 -2.04 0.39
N ARG A 148 -5.65 -1.52 -0.13
CA ARG A 148 -4.36 -1.99 0.33
C ARG A 148 -3.29 -0.91 0.35
N VAL A 149 -2.23 -1.17 1.09
CA VAL A 149 -0.98 -0.43 0.98
C VAL A 149 0.09 -1.45 0.61
N GLU A 150 0.84 -1.12 -0.44
CA GLU A 150 1.93 -1.95 -0.92
C GLU A 150 3.26 -1.30 -0.59
N VAL A 151 4.30 -2.10 -0.50
CA VAL A 151 5.61 -1.64 -0.08
C VAL A 151 6.61 -1.87 -1.20
N GLN A 152 7.37 -0.81 -1.54
CA GLN A 152 8.51 -0.92 -2.42
C GLN A 152 9.74 -0.55 -1.62
N TRP A 153 10.76 -1.37 -1.69
CA TRP A 153 11.97 -1.18 -0.91
C TRP A 153 13.12 -0.84 -1.87
N PHE A 154 13.83 0.22 -1.55
CA PHE A 154 14.92 0.70 -2.39
C PHE A 154 16.22 0.70 -1.60
N THR A 155 17.25 0.08 -2.17
CA THR A 155 18.56 0.10 -1.56
C THR A 155 19.49 0.95 -2.40
N LEU A 156 20.55 1.44 -1.76
CA LEU A 156 21.59 2.14 -2.49
C LEU A 156 22.71 1.14 -2.72
N GLU A 157 23.21 1.14 -3.92
CA GLU A 157 24.30 0.21 -4.25
C GLU A 157 25.66 0.85 -4.16
#